data_d89dc6d836e8c4d6d5e84802edf8d999
#
_entry.id   d89dc6d836e8c4d6d5e84802edf8d999
#
_cell.length_a   1.000
_cell.length_b   1.000
_cell.length_c   1.000
_cell.angle_alpha   90.00
_cell.angle_beta   90.00
_cell.angle_gamma   90.00
#
_symmetry.space_group_name_H-M   'P 1'
#
loop_
_entity.id
_entity.type
_entity.pdbx_description
1 polymer ?
#
loop_
_entity_poly.entity_id
_entity_poly.type
_entity_poly.pdbx_seq_one_letter_code
_entity_poly.pdbx_strand_id
1 'polypeptide(L)'
;MNLANQFGRQLLVGLVLLTLFALAAYVLVSFIAVIVLAIFLYYAVRPIFRIINRTRLPRRVSAALSVILFGLPFLVLVAYAVTVVALEVRLFLEEQGLFEDLLTYLESEFAIGGLDAGELEDLATASGELPPPEVILEMAVAAASTVGSVLVQVLVIVVTVYYMLVDGPRLIGWLFETYDESGVLRAYARAVDPELSLTLFGNIVNVFITAVVGIFTFYTFNFFAPEVVQIPFPALLGALAGIGSLIPVVGIKLVYIPLTIGLAANAWLTGVPEAILSVVALFVVSAVIVDFIPDFFIRAQISGENTHTGLLMLAYIVGPTVFGFYGLFLAPILLVATINAVAILLPYALVGEYPETTQARLDAFEQRE
;
A
#
# COMPACT_ATOMS: atom_id res chain seq x y z
N MET A 1 -24.42 38.35 37.08
CA MET A 1 -24.55 37.33 36.01
C MET A 1 -24.16 36.02 36.63
N ASN A 2 -25.11 35.07 36.80
CA ASN A 2 -24.96 33.90 37.70
C ASN A 2 -23.86 32.94 37.24
N LEU A 3 -22.92 32.61 38.17
CA LEU A 3 -21.86 31.61 38.00
C LEU A 3 -22.38 30.25 37.51
N ALA A 4 -23.60 29.87 37.95
CA ALA A 4 -24.29 28.65 37.51
C ALA A 4 -24.62 28.64 36.00
N ASN A 5 -24.95 29.80 35.40
CA ASN A 5 -25.23 29.93 33.96
C ASN A 5 -23.94 29.90 33.13
N GLN A 6 -22.81 30.36 33.67
CA GLN A 6 -21.49 30.25 33.01
C GLN A 6 -20.99 28.80 33.01
N PHE A 7 -21.10 28.12 34.13
CA PHE A 7 -20.70 26.72 34.28
C PHE A 7 -21.55 25.79 33.38
N GLY A 8 -22.88 26.00 33.35
CA GLY A 8 -23.77 25.24 32.45
C GLY A 8 -23.43 25.44 30.96
N ARG A 9 -23.09 26.68 30.56
CA ARG A 9 -22.68 26.99 29.18
C ARG A 9 -21.31 26.37 28.82
N GLN A 10 -20.33 26.40 29.73
CA GLN A 10 -19.04 25.76 29.53
C GLN A 10 -19.16 24.23 29.44
N LEU A 11 -19.98 23.61 30.28
CA LEU A 11 -20.30 22.19 30.22
C LEU A 11 -20.94 21.82 28.89
N LEU A 12 -21.91 22.58 28.41
CA LEU A 12 -22.61 22.35 27.16
C LEU A 12 -21.68 22.46 25.96
N VAL A 13 -20.83 23.49 25.93
CA VAL A 13 -19.79 23.66 24.89
C VAL A 13 -18.79 22.52 24.93
N GLY A 14 -18.33 22.13 26.13
CA GLY A 14 -17.43 21.00 26.32
C GLY A 14 -18.00 19.69 25.80
N LEU A 15 -19.27 19.42 26.08
CA LEU A 15 -19.98 18.22 25.62
C LEU A 15 -20.17 18.21 24.10
N VAL A 16 -20.50 19.35 23.49
CA VAL A 16 -20.58 19.49 22.02
C VAL A 16 -19.23 19.24 21.38
N LEU A 17 -18.16 19.85 21.91
CA LEU A 17 -16.80 19.63 21.39
C LEU A 17 -16.36 18.18 21.54
N LEU A 18 -16.63 17.53 22.68
CA LEU A 18 -16.34 16.11 22.90
C LEU A 18 -17.08 15.22 21.90
N THR A 19 -18.38 15.49 21.69
CA THR A 19 -19.20 14.73 20.73
C THR A 19 -18.68 14.88 19.29
N LEU A 20 -18.35 16.11 18.88
CA LEU A 20 -17.77 16.38 17.56
C LEU A 20 -16.42 15.70 17.39
N PHE A 21 -15.56 15.74 18.42
CA PHE A 21 -14.28 15.07 18.41
C PHE A 21 -14.42 13.54 18.35
N ALA A 22 -15.34 12.97 19.13
CA ALA A 22 -15.61 11.54 19.09
C ALA A 22 -16.16 11.09 17.71
N LEU A 23 -17.05 11.89 17.10
CA LEU A 23 -17.56 11.62 15.76
C LEU A 23 -16.44 11.71 14.71
N ALA A 24 -15.59 12.74 14.79
CA ALA A 24 -14.45 12.90 13.90
C ALA A 24 -13.45 11.73 14.05
N ALA A 25 -13.16 11.32 15.29
CA ALA A 25 -12.30 10.16 15.58
C ALA A 25 -12.90 8.86 15.02
N TYR A 26 -14.20 8.65 15.18
CA TYR A 26 -14.91 7.50 14.61
C TYR A 26 -14.77 7.45 13.09
N VAL A 27 -15.02 8.58 12.40
CA VAL A 27 -14.84 8.67 10.94
C VAL A 27 -13.40 8.40 10.53
N LEU A 28 -12.42 8.98 11.24
CA LEU A 28 -10.99 8.75 10.95
C LEU A 28 -10.61 7.28 11.11
N VAL A 29 -11.07 6.62 12.17
CA VAL A 29 -10.79 5.19 12.39
C VAL A 29 -11.46 4.34 11.31
N SER A 30 -12.72 4.63 10.95
CA SER A 30 -13.45 3.91 9.90
C SER A 30 -12.81 4.04 8.52
N PHE A 31 -12.13 5.15 8.24
CA PHE A 31 -11.46 5.42 6.97
C PHE A 31 -9.94 5.30 7.05
N ILE A 32 -9.39 4.67 8.11
CA ILE A 32 -7.94 4.63 8.32
C ILE A 32 -7.19 4.01 7.15
N ALA A 33 -7.71 2.92 6.58
CA ALA A 33 -7.11 2.26 5.42
C ALA A 33 -7.06 3.18 4.18
N VAL A 34 -8.15 3.91 3.93
CA VAL A 34 -8.28 4.86 2.82
C VAL A 34 -7.31 6.03 3.01
N ILE A 35 -7.21 6.56 4.23
CA ILE A 35 -6.31 7.66 4.59
C ILE A 35 -4.85 7.24 4.43
N VAL A 36 -4.48 6.07 4.94
CA VAL A 36 -3.12 5.53 4.83
C VAL A 36 -2.73 5.34 3.37
N LEU A 37 -3.63 4.75 2.56
CA LEU A 37 -3.39 4.56 1.13
C LEU A 37 -3.32 5.90 0.39
N ALA A 38 -4.10 6.91 0.80
CA ALA A 38 -4.01 8.26 0.23
C ALA A 38 -2.67 8.92 0.57
N ILE A 39 -2.17 8.80 1.80
CA ILE A 39 -0.85 9.31 2.20
C ILE A 39 0.25 8.62 1.40
N PHE A 40 0.20 7.30 1.30
CA PHE A 40 1.14 6.53 0.49
C PHE A 40 1.14 7.01 -0.96
N LEU A 41 -0.04 7.09 -1.57
CA LEU A 41 -0.19 7.49 -2.97
C LEU A 41 0.23 8.97 -3.19
N TYR A 42 0.00 9.85 -2.21
CA TYR A 42 0.49 11.24 -2.27
C TYR A 42 2.01 11.27 -2.40
N TYR A 43 2.74 10.56 -1.55
CA TYR A 43 4.21 10.51 -1.64
C TYR A 43 4.69 9.84 -2.92
N ALA A 44 3.99 8.85 -3.38
CA ALA A 44 4.28 8.14 -4.62
C ALA A 44 4.10 9.00 -5.88
N VAL A 45 3.03 9.81 -5.93
CA VAL A 45 2.72 10.67 -7.09
C VAL A 45 3.46 12.01 -7.03
N ARG A 46 3.87 12.44 -5.84
CA ARG A 46 4.48 13.76 -5.60
C ARG A 46 5.72 14.07 -6.45
N PRO A 47 6.69 13.16 -6.68
CA PRO A 47 7.83 13.43 -7.56
C PRO A 47 7.41 13.71 -9.00
N ILE A 48 6.44 12.95 -9.50
CA ILE A 48 5.87 13.10 -10.84
C ILE A 48 5.12 14.43 -10.95
N PHE A 49 4.32 14.77 -9.94
CA PHE A 49 3.68 16.08 -9.83
C PHE A 49 4.70 17.21 -9.88
N ARG A 50 5.84 17.09 -9.19
CA ARG A 50 6.90 18.10 -9.23
C ARG A 50 7.48 18.28 -10.65
N ILE A 51 7.62 17.20 -11.41
CA ILE A 51 8.10 17.24 -12.81
C ILE A 51 7.06 17.94 -13.69
N ILE A 52 5.79 17.52 -13.63
CA ILE A 52 4.70 18.10 -14.42
C ILE A 52 4.47 19.57 -14.04
N ASN A 53 4.55 19.90 -12.76
CA ASN A 53 4.34 21.27 -12.27
C ASN A 53 5.47 22.25 -12.65
N ARG A 54 6.62 21.76 -13.13
CA ARG A 54 7.68 22.58 -13.74
C ARG A 54 7.30 23.07 -15.15
N THR A 55 6.29 22.46 -15.76
CA THR A 55 5.73 22.93 -17.03
C THR A 55 4.88 24.18 -16.80
N ARG A 56 4.43 24.84 -17.87
CA ARG A 56 3.58 26.05 -17.78
C ARG A 56 2.12 25.77 -17.37
N LEU A 57 1.82 24.55 -16.93
CA LEU A 57 0.46 24.17 -16.54
C LEU A 57 0.09 24.73 -15.16
N PRO A 58 -1.17 25.12 -14.94
CA PRO A 58 -1.66 25.49 -13.62
C PRO A 58 -1.49 24.33 -12.62
N ARG A 59 -1.14 24.64 -11.36
CA ARG A 59 -0.89 23.65 -10.30
C ARG A 59 -2.01 22.62 -10.17
N ARG A 60 -3.28 23.05 -10.30
CA ARG A 60 -4.45 22.19 -10.23
C ARG A 60 -4.48 21.16 -11.35
N VAL A 61 -4.14 21.57 -12.57
CA VAL A 61 -4.08 20.68 -13.74
C VAL A 61 -2.91 19.71 -13.61
N SER A 62 -1.76 20.17 -13.16
CA SER A 62 -0.59 19.31 -12.91
C SER A 62 -0.90 18.24 -11.86
N ALA A 63 -1.61 18.58 -10.79
CA ALA A 63 -2.04 17.61 -9.77
C ALA A 63 -3.02 16.59 -10.35
N ALA A 64 -4.06 17.04 -11.06
CA ALA A 64 -5.03 16.14 -11.69
C ALA A 64 -4.37 15.17 -12.68
N LEU A 65 -3.50 15.68 -13.56
CA LEU A 65 -2.76 14.83 -14.52
C LEU A 65 -1.87 13.82 -13.81
N SER A 66 -1.19 14.21 -12.74
CA SER A 66 -0.31 13.31 -12.00
C SER A 66 -1.09 12.16 -11.35
N VAL A 67 -2.24 12.46 -10.76
CA VAL A 67 -3.09 11.46 -10.12
C VAL A 67 -3.74 10.55 -11.17
N ILE A 68 -4.23 11.08 -12.28
CA ILE A 68 -4.85 10.29 -13.36
C ILE A 68 -3.82 9.40 -14.06
N LEU A 69 -2.63 9.91 -14.38
CA LEU A 69 -1.64 9.17 -15.16
C LEU A 69 -0.87 8.12 -14.35
N PHE A 70 -0.71 8.34 -13.03
CA PHE A 70 0.11 7.46 -12.19
C PHE A 70 -0.65 6.89 -10.99
N GLY A 71 -1.44 7.71 -10.31
CA GLY A 71 -2.19 7.29 -9.14
C GLY A 71 -3.31 6.31 -9.48
N LEU A 72 -4.13 6.66 -10.46
CA LEU A 72 -5.26 5.82 -10.85
C LEU A 72 -4.83 4.48 -11.46
N PRO A 73 -3.88 4.39 -12.42
CA PRO A 73 -3.40 3.11 -12.92
C PRO A 73 -2.80 2.21 -11.82
N PHE A 74 -2.09 2.79 -10.85
CA PHE A 74 -1.58 2.04 -9.72
C PHE A 74 -2.71 1.46 -8.87
N LEU A 75 -3.73 2.26 -8.53
CA LEU A 75 -4.89 1.79 -7.77
C LEU A 75 -5.66 0.68 -8.50
N VAL A 76 -5.86 0.83 -9.81
CA VAL A 76 -6.50 -0.19 -10.64
C VAL A 76 -5.67 -1.48 -10.66
N LEU A 77 -4.36 -1.38 -10.81
CA LEU A 77 -3.46 -2.52 -10.80
C LEU A 77 -3.51 -3.27 -9.46
N VAL A 78 -3.45 -2.54 -8.34
CA VAL A 78 -3.55 -3.12 -6.99
C VAL A 78 -4.92 -3.76 -6.77
N ALA A 79 -6.00 -3.09 -7.11
CA ALA A 79 -7.35 -3.64 -6.98
C ALA A 79 -7.52 -4.92 -7.81
N TYR A 80 -7.06 -4.91 -9.06
CA TYR A 80 -7.08 -6.08 -9.93
C TYR A 80 -6.29 -7.26 -9.33
N ALA A 81 -5.07 -7.02 -8.86
CA ALA A 81 -4.24 -8.07 -8.28
C ALA A 81 -4.84 -8.65 -6.99
N VAL A 82 -5.37 -7.79 -6.11
CA VAL A 82 -6.06 -8.26 -4.89
C VAL A 82 -7.27 -9.13 -5.27
N THR A 83 -8.04 -8.72 -6.28
CA THR A 83 -9.18 -9.51 -6.75
C THR A 83 -8.77 -10.86 -7.31
N VAL A 84 -7.72 -10.90 -8.14
CA VAL A 84 -7.22 -12.17 -8.73
C VAL A 84 -6.70 -13.10 -7.65
N VAL A 85 -5.88 -12.59 -6.71
CA VAL A 85 -5.37 -13.39 -5.59
C VAL A 85 -6.52 -13.92 -4.73
N ALA A 86 -7.51 -13.08 -4.42
CA ALA A 86 -8.67 -13.51 -3.64
C ALA A 86 -9.46 -14.62 -4.33
N LEU A 87 -9.68 -14.53 -5.66
CA LEU A 87 -10.35 -15.56 -6.44
C LEU A 87 -9.55 -16.86 -6.50
N GLU A 88 -8.24 -16.80 -6.73
CA GLU A 88 -7.39 -18.00 -6.77
C GLU A 88 -7.27 -18.69 -5.41
N VAL A 89 -7.10 -17.91 -4.34
CA VAL A 89 -7.11 -18.45 -2.97
C VAL A 89 -8.45 -19.13 -2.66
N ARG A 90 -9.55 -18.50 -3.04
CA ARG A 90 -10.87 -19.10 -2.89
C ARG A 90 -11.00 -20.45 -3.61
N LEU A 91 -10.67 -20.49 -4.90
CA LEU A 91 -10.72 -21.73 -5.70
C LEU A 91 -9.84 -22.84 -5.10
N PHE A 92 -8.64 -22.50 -4.63
CA PHE A 92 -7.74 -23.44 -3.95
C PHE A 92 -8.35 -23.99 -2.65
N LEU A 93 -8.98 -23.14 -1.86
CA LEU A 93 -9.60 -23.54 -0.58
C LEU A 93 -10.85 -24.38 -0.80
N GLU A 94 -11.64 -24.09 -1.84
CA GLU A 94 -12.80 -24.90 -2.25
C GLU A 94 -12.36 -26.31 -2.69
N GLU A 95 -11.30 -26.42 -3.50
CA GLU A 95 -10.75 -27.72 -3.93
C GLU A 95 -10.24 -28.57 -2.74
N GLN A 96 -9.72 -27.92 -1.69
CA GLN A 96 -9.21 -28.61 -0.50
C GLN A 96 -10.28 -28.86 0.56
N GLY A 97 -11.51 -28.37 0.39
CA GLY A 97 -12.59 -28.44 1.39
C GLY A 97 -12.32 -27.61 2.66
N LEU A 98 -11.38 -26.68 2.62
CA LEU A 98 -10.96 -25.83 3.74
C LEU A 98 -11.66 -24.46 3.74
N PHE A 99 -12.50 -24.22 2.73
CA PHE A 99 -13.08 -22.90 2.53
C PHE A 99 -14.03 -22.50 3.66
N GLU A 100 -14.91 -23.42 4.08
CA GLU A 100 -15.87 -23.18 5.18
C GLU A 100 -15.19 -22.98 6.54
N ASP A 101 -14.13 -23.75 6.82
CA ASP A 101 -13.35 -23.65 8.06
C ASP A 101 -12.62 -22.31 8.14
N LEU A 102 -12.05 -21.86 7.02
CA LEU A 102 -11.37 -20.56 6.94
C LEU A 102 -12.33 -19.39 7.03
N LEU A 103 -13.50 -19.48 6.40
CA LEU A 103 -14.53 -18.43 6.50
C LEU A 103 -14.98 -18.25 7.94
N THR A 104 -15.30 -19.33 8.63
CA THR A 104 -15.71 -19.29 10.04
C THR A 104 -14.61 -18.69 10.93
N TYR A 105 -13.34 -18.99 10.63
CA TYR A 105 -12.20 -18.39 11.34
C TYR A 105 -12.05 -16.89 11.05
N LEU A 106 -12.14 -16.47 9.79
CA LEU A 106 -12.01 -15.08 9.38
C LEU A 106 -13.17 -14.20 9.87
N GLU A 107 -14.40 -14.71 9.87
CA GLU A 107 -15.56 -14.02 10.44
C GLU A 107 -15.41 -13.81 11.95
N SER A 108 -14.83 -14.79 12.66
CA SER A 108 -14.63 -14.70 14.10
C SER A 108 -13.51 -13.71 14.50
N GLU A 109 -12.47 -13.59 13.70
CA GLU A 109 -11.25 -12.85 14.08
C GLU A 109 -11.14 -11.47 13.40
N PHE A 110 -11.67 -11.28 12.20
CA PHE A 110 -11.39 -10.07 11.40
C PHE A 110 -12.59 -9.18 11.10
N ALA A 111 -13.81 -9.50 11.52
CA ALA A 111 -15.00 -8.66 11.25
C ALA A 111 -14.94 -7.98 9.86
N ILE A 112 -14.63 -8.75 8.81
CA ILE A 112 -14.56 -8.24 7.44
C ILE A 112 -16.00 -8.02 6.97
N GLY A 113 -16.60 -6.94 7.45
CA GLY A 113 -17.92 -6.50 7.01
C GLY A 113 -17.86 -6.01 5.58
N GLY A 114 -18.37 -6.82 4.65
CA GLY A 114 -18.58 -6.34 3.29
C GLY A 114 -18.59 -7.38 2.17
N LEU A 115 -18.23 -8.63 2.43
CA LEU A 115 -18.42 -9.71 1.48
C LEU A 115 -19.13 -10.85 2.20
N ASP A 116 -20.43 -11.00 1.98
CA ASP A 116 -21.17 -12.14 2.51
C ASP A 116 -20.75 -13.39 1.72
N ALA A 117 -20.19 -14.37 2.46
CA ALA A 117 -19.71 -15.63 1.87
C ALA A 117 -20.83 -16.39 1.17
N GLY A 118 -22.07 -16.27 1.65
CA GLY A 118 -23.25 -16.86 1.01
C GLY A 118 -23.52 -16.32 -0.39
N GLU A 119 -23.29 -15.03 -0.63
CA GLU A 119 -23.46 -14.40 -1.95
C GLU A 119 -22.44 -14.92 -2.99
N LEU A 120 -21.26 -15.31 -2.52
CA LEU A 120 -20.21 -15.89 -3.39
C LEU A 120 -20.45 -17.39 -3.66
N GLU A 121 -21.05 -18.11 -2.73
CA GLU A 121 -21.39 -19.53 -2.84
C GLU A 121 -22.50 -19.76 -3.88
N ASP A 122 -23.52 -18.88 -3.92
CA ASP A 122 -24.59 -18.91 -4.94
C ASP A 122 -24.05 -18.64 -6.35
N LEU A 123 -22.97 -17.86 -6.48
CA LEU A 123 -22.27 -17.65 -7.77
C LEU A 123 -21.55 -18.89 -8.28
N ALA A 124 -21.03 -19.74 -7.39
CA ALA A 124 -20.22 -20.91 -7.74
C ALA A 124 -21.09 -22.15 -8.04
N THR A 125 -22.27 -22.25 -7.44
CA THR A 125 -23.17 -23.42 -7.57
C THR A 125 -24.15 -23.34 -8.73
N ALA A 126 -24.14 -22.29 -9.55
CA ALA A 126 -24.94 -22.17 -10.75
C ALA A 126 -24.53 -23.23 -11.82
N SER A 127 -24.87 -24.48 -11.54
CA SER A 127 -24.77 -25.60 -12.47
C SER A 127 -25.80 -25.44 -13.57
N GLY A 128 -25.42 -24.81 -14.70
CA GLY A 128 -26.06 -24.98 -16.00
C GLY A 128 -27.50 -24.49 -16.22
N GLU A 129 -28.26 -24.19 -15.18
CA GLU A 129 -29.58 -23.56 -15.27
C GLU A 129 -29.49 -22.10 -14.81
N LEU A 130 -30.10 -21.20 -15.58
CA LEU A 130 -30.15 -19.77 -15.20
C LEU A 130 -30.84 -19.62 -13.86
N PRO A 131 -30.22 -18.95 -12.89
CA PRO A 131 -30.81 -18.73 -11.56
C PRO A 131 -32.19 -18.01 -11.71
N PRO A 132 -33.10 -18.19 -10.74
CA PRO A 132 -34.37 -17.44 -10.74
C PRO A 132 -34.11 -15.93 -10.85
N PRO A 133 -35.02 -15.16 -11.51
CA PRO A 133 -34.84 -13.72 -11.71
C PRO A 133 -34.60 -12.94 -10.42
N GLU A 134 -35.11 -13.43 -9.29
CA GLU A 134 -34.95 -12.85 -7.95
C GLU A 134 -33.49 -12.94 -7.47
N VAL A 135 -32.85 -14.11 -7.65
CA VAL A 135 -31.45 -14.35 -7.34
C VAL A 135 -30.53 -13.51 -8.25
N ILE A 136 -30.85 -13.42 -9.54
CA ILE A 136 -30.11 -12.55 -10.48
C ILE A 136 -30.17 -11.09 -10.02
N LEU A 137 -31.34 -10.64 -9.54
CA LEU A 137 -31.52 -9.28 -9.06
C LEU A 137 -30.73 -9.03 -7.75
N GLU A 138 -30.77 -9.95 -6.79
CA GLU A 138 -29.97 -9.88 -5.56
C GLU A 138 -28.48 -9.84 -5.87
N MET A 139 -27.98 -10.73 -6.75
CA MET A 139 -26.58 -10.73 -7.20
C MET A 139 -26.19 -9.42 -7.88
N ALA A 140 -27.08 -8.87 -8.70
CA ALA A 140 -26.84 -7.59 -9.37
C ALA A 140 -26.77 -6.43 -8.36
N VAL A 141 -27.63 -6.42 -7.34
CA VAL A 141 -27.64 -5.42 -6.27
C VAL A 141 -26.40 -5.54 -5.39
N ALA A 142 -26.01 -6.76 -5.01
CA ALA A 142 -24.80 -7.03 -4.23
C ALA A 142 -23.54 -6.60 -5.01
N ALA A 143 -23.43 -6.99 -6.27
CA ALA A 143 -22.34 -6.57 -7.15
C ALA A 143 -22.28 -5.04 -7.31
N ALA A 144 -23.45 -4.40 -7.51
CA ALA A 144 -23.53 -2.95 -7.61
C ALA A 144 -23.14 -2.23 -6.33
N SER A 145 -23.52 -2.77 -5.15
CA SER A 145 -23.14 -2.22 -3.84
C SER A 145 -21.64 -2.35 -3.59
N THR A 146 -21.04 -3.50 -3.92
CA THR A 146 -19.60 -3.73 -3.80
C THR A 146 -18.81 -2.81 -4.75
N VAL A 147 -19.18 -2.75 -6.01
CA VAL A 147 -18.57 -1.83 -6.98
C VAL A 147 -18.75 -0.37 -6.53
N GLY A 148 -19.93 -0.01 -6.04
CA GLY A 148 -20.22 1.33 -5.51
C GLY A 148 -19.32 1.68 -4.33
N SER A 149 -19.13 0.79 -3.38
CA SER A 149 -18.26 1.03 -2.22
C SER A 149 -16.79 1.19 -2.61
N VAL A 150 -16.28 0.35 -3.51
CA VAL A 150 -14.91 0.46 -4.05
C VAL A 150 -14.72 1.79 -4.80
N LEU A 151 -15.68 2.19 -5.64
CA LEU A 151 -15.63 3.46 -6.37
C LEU A 151 -15.60 4.66 -5.41
N VAL A 152 -16.40 4.63 -4.33
CA VAL A 152 -16.39 5.69 -3.31
C VAL A 152 -15.02 5.74 -2.61
N GLN A 153 -14.44 4.61 -2.22
CA GLN A 153 -13.12 4.55 -1.59
C GLN A 153 -12.04 5.09 -2.53
N VAL A 154 -12.01 4.66 -3.78
CA VAL A 154 -11.08 5.16 -4.81
C VAL A 154 -11.27 6.67 -5.02
N LEU A 155 -12.51 7.14 -5.11
CA LEU A 155 -12.80 8.57 -5.23
C LEU A 155 -12.26 9.37 -4.04
N VAL A 156 -12.48 8.89 -2.81
CA VAL A 156 -11.95 9.53 -1.59
C VAL A 156 -10.42 9.57 -1.62
N ILE A 157 -9.75 8.49 -2.01
CA ILE A 157 -8.30 8.44 -2.15
C ILE A 157 -7.82 9.49 -3.18
N VAL A 158 -8.39 9.47 -4.38
CA VAL A 158 -8.02 10.36 -5.49
C VAL A 158 -8.21 11.84 -5.10
N VAL A 159 -9.37 12.17 -4.52
CA VAL A 159 -9.69 13.52 -4.06
C VAL A 159 -8.74 13.96 -2.94
N THR A 160 -8.46 13.09 -1.97
CA THR A 160 -7.53 13.38 -0.87
C THR A 160 -6.13 13.65 -1.40
N VAL A 161 -5.60 12.79 -2.27
CA VAL A 161 -4.28 12.97 -2.89
C VAL A 161 -4.22 14.26 -3.70
N TYR A 162 -5.26 14.55 -4.48
CA TYR A 162 -5.35 15.79 -5.25
C TYR A 162 -5.25 17.02 -4.34
N TYR A 163 -6.05 17.08 -3.27
CA TYR A 163 -6.01 18.21 -2.34
C TYR A 163 -4.70 18.28 -1.55
N MET A 164 -4.12 17.15 -1.16
CA MET A 164 -2.78 17.13 -0.56
C MET A 164 -1.71 17.72 -1.49
N LEU A 165 -1.78 17.44 -2.80
CA LEU A 165 -0.84 18.02 -3.79
C LEU A 165 -1.08 19.52 -4.01
N VAL A 166 -2.34 19.96 -4.05
CA VAL A 166 -2.70 21.35 -4.37
C VAL A 166 -2.58 22.26 -3.14
N ASP A 167 -3.22 21.88 -2.05
CA ASP A 167 -3.42 22.74 -0.87
C ASP A 167 -2.58 22.34 0.34
N GLY A 168 -2.01 21.10 0.34
CA GLY A 168 -1.21 20.58 1.45
C GLY A 168 -0.11 21.53 1.95
N PRO A 169 0.73 22.11 1.08
CA PRO A 169 1.76 23.06 1.54
C PRO A 169 1.21 24.31 2.21
N ARG A 170 0.02 24.78 1.80
CA ARG A 170 -0.62 25.94 2.44
C ARG A 170 -1.15 25.57 3.82
N LEU A 171 -1.79 24.41 3.94
CA LEU A 171 -2.32 23.92 5.21
C LEU A 171 -1.21 23.71 6.24
N ILE A 172 -0.12 23.05 5.83
CA ILE A 172 1.04 22.81 6.69
C ILE A 172 1.73 24.13 7.06
N GLY A 173 1.86 25.07 6.11
CA GLY A 173 2.39 26.40 6.37
C GLY A 173 1.57 27.16 7.43
N TRP A 174 0.25 27.19 7.26
CA TRP A 174 -0.66 27.78 8.25
C TRP A 174 -0.54 27.14 9.63
N LEU A 175 -0.44 25.80 9.69
CA LEU A 175 -0.29 25.08 10.94
C LEU A 175 0.99 25.48 11.69
N PHE A 176 2.11 25.55 10.96
CA PHE A 176 3.39 25.98 11.54
C PHE A 176 3.39 27.46 11.97
N GLU A 177 2.78 28.33 11.19
CA GLU A 177 2.66 29.75 11.55
C GLU A 177 1.80 29.96 12.79
N THR A 178 0.77 29.11 13.00
CA THR A 178 -0.19 29.25 14.09
C THR A 178 0.28 28.61 15.40
N TYR A 179 0.98 27.47 15.32
CA TYR A 179 1.24 26.62 16.50
C TYR A 179 2.73 26.31 16.76
N ASP A 180 3.63 26.63 15.83
CA ASP A 180 5.05 26.29 15.95
C ASP A 180 5.92 27.51 16.23
N GLU A 181 5.73 28.16 17.39
CA GLU A 181 6.55 29.28 17.82
C GLU A 181 8.04 28.90 18.00
N SER A 182 8.29 27.67 18.43
CA SER A 182 9.65 27.15 18.64
C SER A 182 10.36 26.68 17.38
N GLY A 183 9.63 26.42 16.29
CA GLY A 183 10.16 25.86 15.05
C GLY A 183 10.46 24.37 15.08
N VAL A 184 10.17 23.68 16.20
CA VAL A 184 10.45 22.25 16.40
C VAL A 184 9.61 21.37 15.52
N LEU A 185 8.30 21.69 15.34
CA LEU A 185 7.43 20.93 14.45
C LEU A 185 7.86 21.06 12.99
N ARG A 186 8.33 22.25 12.61
CA ARG A 186 8.88 22.50 11.27
C ARG A 186 10.16 21.71 11.03
N ALA A 187 11.05 21.58 12.03
CA ALA A 187 12.24 20.74 11.92
C ALA A 187 11.89 19.27 11.81
N TYR A 188 10.98 18.79 12.64
CA TYR A 188 10.47 17.43 12.55
C TYR A 188 9.89 17.12 11.17
N ALA A 189 9.02 17.98 10.65
CA ALA A 189 8.44 17.79 9.32
C ALA A 189 9.49 17.82 8.20
N ARG A 190 10.54 18.66 8.33
CA ARG A 190 11.66 18.69 7.35
C ARG A 190 12.51 17.42 7.39
N ALA A 191 12.60 16.74 8.51
CA ALA A 191 13.30 15.46 8.62
C ALA A 191 12.45 14.31 8.05
N VAL A 192 11.16 14.25 8.43
CA VAL A 192 10.25 13.16 8.05
C VAL A 192 9.86 13.20 6.57
N ASP A 193 9.54 14.38 6.01
CA ASP A 193 8.97 14.51 4.66
C ASP A 193 9.87 13.98 3.53
N PRO A 194 11.19 14.28 3.48
CA PRO A 194 12.08 13.71 2.47
C PRO A 194 12.24 12.20 2.62
N GLU A 195 12.34 11.71 3.85
CA GLU A 195 12.55 10.29 4.15
C GLU A 195 11.32 9.46 3.77
N LEU A 196 10.11 9.91 4.10
CA LEU A 196 8.87 9.29 3.61
C LEU A 196 8.77 9.35 2.09
N SER A 197 9.11 10.49 1.49
CA SER A 197 9.08 10.64 0.03
C SER A 197 10.01 9.63 -0.65
N LEU A 198 11.22 9.47 -0.14
CA LEU A 198 12.20 8.52 -0.68
C LEU A 198 11.73 7.08 -0.51
N THR A 199 11.31 6.71 0.70
CA THR A 199 10.89 5.34 1.03
C THR A 199 9.65 4.91 0.24
N LEU A 200 8.60 5.74 0.21
CA LEU A 200 7.33 5.36 -0.39
C LEU A 200 7.35 5.46 -1.92
N PHE A 201 7.98 6.50 -2.48
CA PHE A 201 8.17 6.60 -3.93
C PHE A 201 9.06 5.48 -4.47
N GLY A 202 10.16 5.20 -3.77
CA GLY A 202 11.07 4.15 -4.18
C GLY A 202 10.41 2.77 -4.17
N ASN A 203 9.52 2.50 -3.20
CA ASN A 203 8.78 1.25 -3.19
C ASN A 203 7.87 1.11 -4.42
N ILE A 204 7.19 2.18 -4.84
CA ILE A 204 6.41 2.17 -6.10
C ILE A 204 7.30 1.99 -7.33
N VAL A 205 8.45 2.64 -7.38
CA VAL A 205 9.41 2.44 -8.49
C VAL A 205 9.84 0.98 -8.55
N ASN A 206 10.09 0.35 -7.39
CA ASN A 206 10.39 -1.08 -7.32
C ASN A 206 9.25 -1.94 -7.88
N VAL A 207 8.00 -1.66 -7.51
CA VAL A 207 6.81 -2.35 -8.07
C VAL A 207 6.79 -2.29 -9.59
N PHE A 208 6.93 -1.09 -10.17
CA PHE A 208 6.90 -0.94 -11.62
C PHE A 208 8.06 -1.63 -12.32
N ILE A 209 9.28 -1.49 -11.81
CA ILE A 209 10.46 -2.12 -12.42
C ILE A 209 10.33 -3.65 -12.33
N THR A 210 9.97 -4.18 -11.16
CA THR A 210 9.79 -5.63 -10.98
C THR A 210 8.66 -6.16 -11.86
N ALA A 211 7.54 -5.44 -12.00
CA ALA A 211 6.47 -5.82 -12.92
C ALA A 211 6.96 -5.90 -14.36
N VAL A 212 7.64 -4.86 -14.86
CA VAL A 212 8.17 -4.82 -16.23
C VAL A 212 9.18 -5.93 -16.47
N VAL A 213 10.13 -6.10 -15.54
CA VAL A 213 11.14 -7.15 -15.61
C VAL A 213 10.51 -8.54 -15.56
N GLY A 214 9.53 -8.74 -14.67
CA GLY A 214 8.78 -10.00 -14.56
C GLY A 214 8.01 -10.33 -15.83
N ILE A 215 7.25 -9.38 -16.36
CA ILE A 215 6.51 -9.53 -17.63
C ILE A 215 7.47 -9.94 -18.75
N PHE A 216 8.55 -9.18 -18.93
CA PHE A 216 9.54 -9.46 -19.97
C PHE A 216 10.18 -10.84 -19.80
N THR A 217 10.57 -11.19 -18.57
CA THR A 217 11.19 -12.49 -18.24
C THR A 217 10.23 -13.65 -18.54
N PHE A 218 8.97 -13.55 -18.16
CA PHE A 218 7.99 -14.62 -18.35
C PHE A 218 7.60 -14.80 -19.82
N TYR A 219 7.45 -13.72 -20.59
CA TYR A 219 7.26 -13.82 -22.05
C TYR A 219 8.48 -14.41 -22.73
N THR A 220 9.69 -14.00 -22.34
CA THR A 220 10.94 -14.53 -22.90
C THR A 220 11.06 -16.01 -22.59
N PHE A 221 10.73 -16.44 -21.38
CA PHE A 221 10.70 -17.86 -21.03
C PHE A 221 9.72 -18.64 -21.93
N ASN A 222 8.47 -18.16 -22.09
CA ASN A 222 7.47 -18.82 -22.95
C ASN A 222 7.92 -18.95 -24.41
N PHE A 223 8.75 -18.04 -24.92
CA PHE A 223 9.27 -18.14 -26.26
C PHE A 223 10.21 -19.33 -26.49
N PHE A 224 10.96 -19.72 -25.43
CA PHE A 224 11.91 -20.83 -25.49
C PHE A 224 11.39 -22.13 -24.85
N ALA A 225 10.37 -22.05 -24.02
CA ALA A 225 9.88 -23.18 -23.22
C ALA A 225 9.01 -24.14 -24.05
N PRO A 226 9.09 -25.46 -23.78
CA PRO A 226 8.12 -26.42 -24.30
C PRO A 226 6.69 -26.04 -23.89
N GLU A 227 5.70 -26.35 -24.75
CA GLU A 227 4.29 -26.02 -24.53
C GLU A 227 3.77 -26.49 -23.15
N VAL A 228 4.22 -27.66 -22.71
CA VAL A 228 3.79 -28.29 -21.44
C VAL A 228 4.15 -27.49 -20.19
N VAL A 229 5.16 -26.60 -20.27
CA VAL A 229 5.63 -25.77 -19.15
C VAL A 229 5.54 -24.25 -19.46
N GLN A 230 4.76 -23.87 -20.46
CA GLN A 230 4.52 -22.46 -20.69
C GLN A 230 3.73 -21.84 -19.54
N ILE A 231 4.14 -20.63 -19.17
CA ILE A 231 3.51 -19.85 -18.11
C ILE A 231 2.15 -19.36 -18.61
N PRO A 232 1.03 -19.71 -17.93
CA PRO A 232 -0.25 -19.11 -18.23
C PRO A 232 -0.24 -17.64 -17.81
N PHE A 233 -0.80 -16.75 -18.64
CA PHE A 233 -0.95 -15.32 -18.35
C PHE A 233 0.35 -14.61 -17.89
N PRO A 234 1.46 -14.66 -18.67
CA PRO A 234 2.76 -14.15 -18.24
C PRO A 234 2.74 -12.66 -17.87
N ALA A 235 1.91 -11.83 -18.52
CA ALA A 235 1.75 -10.44 -18.19
C ALA A 235 1.12 -10.25 -16.79
N LEU A 236 0.12 -11.05 -16.47
CA LEU A 236 -0.55 -11.03 -15.17
C LEU A 236 0.42 -11.42 -14.05
N LEU A 237 1.12 -12.56 -14.21
CA LEU A 237 2.05 -13.06 -13.21
C LEU A 237 3.25 -12.13 -13.01
N GLY A 238 3.74 -11.48 -14.08
CA GLY A 238 4.76 -10.45 -13.97
C GLY A 238 4.26 -9.21 -13.23
N ALA A 239 3.03 -8.77 -13.48
CA ALA A 239 2.41 -7.67 -12.74
C ALA A 239 2.18 -8.02 -11.26
N LEU A 240 1.73 -9.26 -10.96
CA LEU A 240 1.59 -9.77 -9.60
C LEU A 240 2.94 -9.84 -8.87
N ALA A 241 4.03 -10.25 -9.55
CA ALA A 241 5.37 -10.22 -8.99
C ALA A 241 5.79 -8.79 -8.62
N GLY A 242 5.46 -7.81 -9.48
CA GLY A 242 5.65 -6.40 -9.17
C GLY A 242 4.91 -5.95 -7.93
N ILE A 243 3.62 -6.26 -7.80
CA ILE A 243 2.83 -5.94 -6.59
C ILE A 243 3.36 -6.70 -5.37
N GLY A 244 3.72 -7.97 -5.55
CA GLY A 244 4.37 -8.75 -4.51
C GLY A 244 5.61 -8.06 -3.95
N SER A 245 6.37 -7.34 -4.79
CA SER A 245 7.57 -6.61 -4.36
C SER A 245 7.31 -5.50 -3.32
N LEU A 246 6.03 -5.13 -3.08
CA LEU A 246 5.65 -4.27 -1.94
C LEU A 246 6.05 -4.91 -0.61
N ILE A 247 6.02 -6.25 -0.51
CA ILE A 247 6.49 -6.99 0.66
C ILE A 247 7.93 -7.40 0.42
N PRO A 248 8.91 -6.74 1.07
CA PRO A 248 10.33 -7.03 0.85
C PRO A 248 10.68 -8.49 1.12
N VAL A 249 11.58 -9.03 0.32
CA VAL A 249 12.15 -10.39 0.48
C VAL A 249 11.18 -11.54 0.22
N VAL A 250 9.92 -11.41 0.59
CA VAL A 250 8.93 -12.51 0.56
C VAL A 250 7.98 -12.40 -0.64
N GLY A 251 7.54 -11.19 -0.97
CA GLY A 251 6.38 -10.99 -1.84
C GLY A 251 6.52 -11.54 -3.26
N ILE A 252 7.67 -11.35 -3.90
CA ILE A 252 7.92 -11.87 -5.25
C ILE A 252 7.96 -13.41 -5.24
N LYS A 253 8.48 -14.00 -4.16
CA LYS A 253 8.56 -15.46 -3.95
C LYS A 253 7.18 -16.12 -3.88
N LEU A 254 6.19 -15.39 -3.38
CA LEU A 254 4.80 -15.88 -3.36
C LEU A 254 4.22 -16.04 -4.77
N VAL A 255 4.82 -15.44 -5.78
CA VAL A 255 4.39 -15.57 -7.18
C VAL A 255 5.19 -16.66 -7.89
N TYR A 256 6.53 -16.55 -7.95
CA TYR A 256 7.29 -17.45 -8.79
C TYR A 256 7.53 -18.84 -8.19
N ILE A 257 7.51 -19.00 -6.84
CA ILE A 257 7.66 -20.34 -6.23
C ILE A 257 6.45 -21.23 -6.52
N PRO A 258 5.19 -20.81 -6.24
CA PRO A 258 4.03 -21.64 -6.60
C PRO A 258 3.93 -21.87 -8.11
N LEU A 259 4.24 -20.86 -8.94
CA LEU A 259 4.27 -21.01 -10.39
C LEU A 259 5.22 -22.12 -10.83
N THR A 260 6.47 -22.09 -10.37
CA THR A 260 7.47 -23.11 -10.76
C THR A 260 7.14 -24.49 -10.22
N ILE A 261 6.59 -24.59 -9.01
CA ILE A 261 6.11 -25.88 -8.47
C ILE A 261 4.97 -26.43 -9.32
N GLY A 262 3.97 -25.61 -9.68
CA GLY A 262 2.84 -26.00 -10.52
C GLY A 262 3.27 -26.47 -11.91
N LEU A 263 4.18 -25.74 -12.56
CA LEU A 263 4.72 -26.15 -13.86
C LEU A 263 5.55 -27.43 -13.79
N ALA A 264 6.34 -27.64 -12.72
CA ALA A 264 7.07 -28.87 -12.51
C ALA A 264 6.15 -30.07 -12.29
N ALA A 265 5.10 -29.89 -11.49
CA ALA A 265 4.06 -30.90 -11.30
C ALA A 265 3.35 -31.26 -12.60
N ASN A 266 2.98 -30.24 -13.41
CA ASN A 266 2.37 -30.47 -14.72
C ASN A 266 3.29 -31.28 -15.66
N ALA A 267 4.58 -30.94 -15.74
CA ALA A 267 5.56 -31.65 -16.54
C ALA A 267 5.70 -33.13 -16.11
N TRP A 268 5.67 -33.37 -14.80
CA TRP A 268 5.72 -34.74 -14.25
C TRP A 268 4.46 -35.52 -14.58
N LEU A 269 3.29 -34.97 -14.35
CA LEU A 269 2.00 -35.62 -14.55
C LEU A 269 1.70 -35.91 -16.04
N THR A 270 2.18 -35.08 -16.95
CA THR A 270 2.01 -35.24 -18.41
C THR A 270 3.06 -36.14 -19.03
N GLY A 271 4.01 -36.70 -18.23
CA GLY A 271 4.99 -37.64 -18.70
C GLY A 271 6.13 -37.01 -19.52
N VAL A 272 6.42 -35.71 -19.35
CA VAL A 272 7.50 -34.96 -20.00
C VAL A 272 8.53 -34.46 -18.97
N PRO A 273 9.17 -35.35 -18.20
CA PRO A 273 10.05 -34.97 -17.09
C PRO A 273 11.28 -34.17 -17.54
N GLU A 274 11.71 -34.25 -18.79
CA GLU A 274 12.79 -33.47 -19.36
C GLU A 274 12.47 -31.95 -19.40
N ALA A 275 11.19 -31.57 -19.41
CA ALA A 275 10.76 -30.19 -19.33
C ALA A 275 11.03 -29.55 -17.93
N ILE A 276 11.27 -30.38 -16.89
CA ILE A 276 11.60 -29.89 -15.54
C ILE A 276 12.90 -29.06 -15.57
N LEU A 277 13.85 -29.37 -16.46
CA LEU A 277 15.07 -28.56 -16.59
C LEU A 277 14.73 -27.09 -16.98
N SER A 278 13.74 -26.89 -17.86
CA SER A 278 13.26 -25.56 -18.23
C SER A 278 12.60 -24.86 -17.03
N VAL A 279 11.86 -25.60 -16.20
CA VAL A 279 11.24 -25.02 -14.98
C VAL A 279 12.31 -24.62 -13.95
N VAL A 280 13.35 -25.44 -13.77
CA VAL A 280 14.50 -25.07 -12.92
C VAL A 280 15.20 -23.81 -13.45
N ALA A 281 15.37 -23.70 -14.76
CA ALA A 281 15.91 -22.48 -15.37
C ALA A 281 14.99 -21.27 -15.10
N LEU A 282 13.67 -21.43 -15.22
CA LEU A 282 12.71 -20.37 -14.87
C LEU A 282 12.84 -19.95 -13.39
N PHE A 283 12.94 -20.91 -12.47
CA PHE A 283 13.12 -20.63 -11.05
C PHE A 283 14.39 -19.79 -10.80
N VAL A 284 15.53 -20.22 -11.37
CA VAL A 284 16.80 -19.50 -11.19
C VAL A 284 16.74 -18.10 -11.83
N VAL A 285 16.20 -17.98 -13.04
CA VAL A 285 16.06 -16.71 -13.73
C VAL A 285 15.11 -15.78 -12.95
N SER A 286 14.00 -16.28 -12.45
CA SER A 286 13.07 -15.49 -11.63
C SER A 286 13.72 -15.03 -10.33
N ALA A 287 14.43 -15.92 -9.62
CA ALA A 287 15.12 -15.58 -8.39
C ALA A 287 16.22 -14.53 -8.58
N VAL A 288 16.95 -14.57 -9.71
CA VAL A 288 18.05 -13.63 -9.97
C VAL A 288 17.55 -12.35 -10.64
N ILE A 289 16.80 -12.46 -11.73
CA ILE A 289 16.44 -11.30 -12.57
C ILE A 289 15.22 -10.58 -12.04
N VAL A 290 14.19 -11.29 -11.59
CA VAL A 290 12.94 -10.66 -11.16
C VAL A 290 12.98 -10.27 -9.69
N ASP A 291 13.61 -11.10 -8.83
CA ASP A 291 13.65 -10.89 -7.38
C ASP A 291 14.93 -10.14 -6.95
N PHE A 292 16.11 -10.76 -7.14
CA PHE A 292 17.36 -10.23 -6.58
C PHE A 292 17.81 -8.91 -7.21
N ILE A 293 17.78 -8.78 -8.54
CA ILE A 293 18.30 -7.59 -9.22
C ILE A 293 17.50 -6.31 -8.86
N PRO A 294 16.17 -6.25 -8.99
CA PRO A 294 15.43 -5.05 -8.61
C PRO A 294 15.57 -4.72 -7.13
N ASP A 295 15.47 -5.72 -6.25
CA ASP A 295 15.60 -5.52 -4.81
C ASP A 295 16.99 -4.99 -4.43
N PHE A 296 18.06 -5.52 -5.01
CA PHE A 296 19.42 -5.10 -4.70
C PHE A 296 19.70 -3.66 -5.17
N PHE A 297 19.38 -3.35 -6.43
CA PHE A 297 19.73 -2.05 -7.01
C PHE A 297 18.82 -0.93 -6.52
N ILE A 298 17.51 -1.18 -6.43
CA ILE A 298 16.55 -0.13 -6.09
C ILE A 298 16.56 0.12 -4.59
N ARG A 299 16.58 -0.93 -3.79
CA ARG A 299 16.51 -0.83 -2.34
C ARG A 299 17.77 -0.19 -1.74
N ALA A 300 18.94 -0.43 -2.33
CA ALA A 300 20.18 0.23 -1.92
C ALA A 300 20.14 1.77 -2.12
N GLN A 301 19.33 2.26 -3.07
CA GLN A 301 19.20 3.69 -3.36
C GLN A 301 18.03 4.36 -2.62
N ILE A 302 17.11 3.58 -2.05
CA ILE A 302 15.87 4.05 -1.43
C ILE A 302 15.98 4.16 0.10
N SER A 303 16.94 3.48 0.72
CA SER A 303 17.15 3.59 2.17
C SER A 303 17.57 5.01 2.52
N GLY A 304 16.71 5.72 3.27
CA GLY A 304 17.01 7.06 3.78
C GLY A 304 18.24 7.04 4.70
N GLU A 305 18.90 8.18 4.84
CA GLU A 305 20.14 8.31 5.64
C GLU A 305 19.93 8.00 7.13
N ASN A 306 18.72 8.16 7.65
CA ASN A 306 18.42 8.03 9.09
C ASN A 306 17.72 6.73 9.48
N THR A 307 17.01 6.06 8.57
CA THR A 307 16.27 4.83 8.90
C THR A 307 17.05 3.59 8.48
N HIS A 308 17.39 2.75 9.46
CA HIS A 308 18.08 1.49 9.21
C HIS A 308 17.22 0.56 8.35
N THR A 309 17.78 0.09 7.22
CA THR A 309 17.06 -0.76 6.24
C THR A 309 16.42 -1.99 6.89
N GLY A 310 17.06 -2.62 7.89
CA GLY A 310 16.51 -3.77 8.60
C GLY A 310 15.24 -3.45 9.40
N LEU A 311 15.15 -2.25 10.02
CA LEU A 311 13.93 -1.81 10.70
C LEU A 311 12.81 -1.56 9.71
N LEU A 312 13.14 -1.00 8.55
CA LEU A 312 12.16 -0.79 7.49
C LEU A 312 11.61 -2.12 6.96
N MET A 313 12.47 -3.13 6.74
CA MET A 313 12.05 -4.47 6.37
C MET A 313 11.14 -5.11 7.43
N LEU A 314 11.49 -4.98 8.71
CA LEU A 314 10.63 -5.45 9.80
C LEU A 314 9.28 -4.75 9.81
N ALA A 315 9.22 -3.44 9.57
CA ALA A 315 7.97 -2.70 9.47
C ALA A 315 7.07 -3.24 8.33
N TYR A 316 7.64 -3.55 7.17
CA TYR A 316 6.88 -4.14 6.06
C TYR A 316 6.38 -5.57 6.34
N ILE A 317 7.07 -6.35 7.17
CA ILE A 317 6.64 -7.71 7.55
C ILE A 317 5.62 -7.66 8.69
N VAL A 318 5.91 -6.89 9.75
CA VAL A 318 5.06 -6.80 10.94
C VAL A 318 3.80 -5.98 10.68
N GLY A 319 3.88 -4.96 9.83
CA GLY A 319 2.74 -4.09 9.52
C GLY A 319 1.47 -4.83 9.10
N PRO A 320 1.52 -5.68 8.08
CA PRO A 320 0.36 -6.48 7.66
C PRO A 320 -0.17 -7.42 8.73
N THR A 321 0.68 -7.97 9.59
CA THR A 321 0.25 -8.89 10.66
C THR A 321 -0.48 -8.18 11.80
N VAL A 322 -0.15 -6.90 12.04
CA VAL A 322 -0.76 -6.12 13.14
C VAL A 322 -1.97 -5.31 12.66
N PHE A 323 -1.86 -4.72 11.48
CA PHE A 323 -2.85 -3.76 10.96
C PHE A 323 -3.63 -4.29 9.74
N GLY A 324 -3.42 -5.53 9.31
CA GLY A 324 -3.98 -6.04 8.06
C GLY A 324 -3.31 -5.41 6.83
N PHE A 325 -3.96 -5.51 5.67
CA PHE A 325 -3.37 -5.10 4.38
C PHE A 325 -2.83 -3.66 4.35
N TYR A 326 -3.54 -2.69 4.94
CA TYR A 326 -3.07 -1.31 4.97
C TYR A 326 -1.84 -1.09 5.87
N GLY A 327 -1.55 -2.04 6.77
CA GLY A 327 -0.34 -2.04 7.58
C GLY A 327 0.95 -2.10 6.77
N LEU A 328 0.88 -2.65 5.54
CA LEU A 328 1.97 -2.62 4.56
C LEU A 328 2.46 -1.18 4.28
N PHE A 329 1.56 -0.22 4.31
CA PHE A 329 1.87 1.19 4.07
C PHE A 329 2.02 1.97 5.37
N LEU A 330 1.18 1.67 6.38
CA LEU A 330 1.16 2.37 7.64
C LEU A 330 2.43 2.14 8.48
N ALA A 331 2.91 0.91 8.57
CA ALA A 331 4.03 0.59 9.45
C ALA A 331 5.34 1.30 9.06
N PRO A 332 5.75 1.37 7.79
CA PRO A 332 6.89 2.19 7.36
C PRO A 332 6.70 3.68 7.67
N ILE A 333 5.49 4.20 7.46
CA ILE A 333 5.17 5.61 7.77
C ILE A 333 5.35 5.86 9.28
N LEU A 334 4.78 4.99 10.12
CA LEU A 334 4.92 5.09 11.59
C LEU A 334 6.37 4.94 12.04
N LEU A 335 7.12 4.02 11.45
CA LEU A 335 8.54 3.83 11.78
C LEU A 335 9.34 5.10 11.53
N VAL A 336 9.27 5.66 10.33
CA VAL A 336 9.99 6.89 9.96
C VAL A 336 9.54 8.04 10.84
N ALA A 337 8.24 8.21 11.06
CA ALA A 337 7.69 9.25 11.93
C ALA A 337 8.20 9.09 13.37
N THR A 338 8.21 7.86 13.91
CA THR A 338 8.63 7.59 15.29
C THR A 338 10.12 7.81 15.49
N ILE A 339 10.98 7.33 14.59
CA ILE A 339 12.44 7.52 14.71
C ILE A 339 12.76 9.02 14.73
N ASN A 340 12.19 9.79 13.83
CA ASN A 340 12.42 11.24 13.79
C ASN A 340 11.77 11.96 14.98
N ALA A 341 10.63 11.48 15.50
CA ALA A 341 10.03 12.02 16.72
C ALA A 341 10.93 11.82 17.94
N VAL A 342 11.49 10.62 18.10
CA VAL A 342 12.44 10.32 19.16
C VAL A 342 13.73 11.15 19.02
N ALA A 343 14.19 11.39 17.79
CA ALA A 343 15.40 12.17 17.56
C ALA A 343 15.23 13.68 17.77
N ILE A 344 14.04 14.23 17.48
CA ILE A 344 13.80 15.69 17.44
C ILE A 344 12.85 16.14 18.55
N LEU A 345 11.67 15.52 18.66
CA LEU A 345 10.62 15.98 19.58
C LEU A 345 10.91 15.55 21.03
N LEU A 346 11.46 14.35 21.25
CA LEU A 346 11.72 13.85 22.59
C LEU A 346 12.80 14.67 23.34
N PRO A 347 13.97 14.99 22.75
CA PRO A 347 14.95 15.87 23.40
C PRO A 347 14.40 17.26 23.70
N TYR A 348 13.64 17.84 22.77
CA TYR A 348 12.99 19.13 23.01
C TYR A 348 11.99 19.06 24.17
N ALA A 349 11.17 18.02 24.25
CA ALA A 349 10.21 17.86 25.35
C ALA A 349 10.87 17.65 26.72
N LEU A 350 12.05 16.98 26.77
CA LEU A 350 12.75 16.68 28.02
C LEU A 350 13.69 17.79 28.49
N VAL A 351 14.36 18.48 27.59
CA VAL A 351 15.45 19.42 27.91
C VAL A 351 15.07 20.87 27.56
N GLY A 352 14.06 21.06 26.71
CA GLY A 352 13.66 22.39 26.25
C GLY A 352 14.61 23.02 25.21
N GLU A 353 15.68 22.32 24.87
CA GLU A 353 16.66 22.76 23.89
C GLU A 353 16.41 22.11 22.52
N TYR A 354 16.61 22.90 21.49
CA TYR A 354 16.54 22.42 20.12
C TYR A 354 17.77 21.55 19.85
N PRO A 355 17.64 20.28 19.44
CA PRO A 355 18.80 19.54 19.01
C PRO A 355 19.38 20.24 17.78
N GLU A 356 20.60 20.76 17.89
CA GLU A 356 21.34 21.24 16.74
C GLU A 356 21.27 20.14 15.66
N THR A 357 20.84 20.50 14.47
CA THR A 357 20.71 19.55 13.36
C THR A 357 22.05 18.84 13.18
N THR A 358 22.04 17.58 12.77
CA THR A 358 23.26 16.78 12.51
C THR A 358 24.23 17.53 11.59
N GLN A 359 23.73 18.39 10.67
CA GLN A 359 24.53 19.29 9.86
C GLN A 359 25.26 20.35 10.70
N ALA A 360 24.59 20.99 11.65
CA ALA A 360 25.24 21.95 12.53
C ALA A 360 26.30 21.30 13.44
N ARG A 361 26.12 20.01 13.78
CA ARG A 361 27.15 19.21 14.47
C ARG A 361 28.34 18.90 13.55
N LEU A 362 28.11 18.57 12.29
CA LEU A 362 29.18 18.32 11.31
C LEU A 362 29.94 19.62 11.02
N ASP A 363 29.23 20.72 10.79
CA ASP A 363 29.83 22.05 10.60
C ASP A 363 30.64 22.52 11.82
N ALA A 364 30.17 22.19 13.04
CA ALA A 364 30.90 22.46 14.27
C ALA A 364 32.11 21.56 14.48
N PHE A 365 32.14 20.36 13.87
CA PHE A 365 33.32 19.46 13.87
C PHE A 365 34.36 19.94 12.84
N GLU A 366 33.94 20.33 11.64
CA GLU A 366 34.85 20.85 10.58
C GLU A 366 35.48 22.18 10.96
N GLN A 367 34.84 23.01 11.80
CA GLN A 367 35.42 24.26 12.32
C GLN A 367 36.44 24.08 13.46
N ARG A 368 36.63 22.85 13.95
CA ARG A 368 37.60 22.54 15.05
C ARG A 368 38.87 21.87 14.55
N GLU A 369 38.99 21.55 13.27
CA GLU A 369 40.21 21.15 12.58
C GLU A 369 40.83 22.35 11.83
#